data_6a8ff806576338eba4dc83875ed7af25
#
_entry.id   6a8ff806576338eba4dc83875ed7af25
#
_cell.length_a   1.000
_cell.length_b   1.000
_cell.length_c   1.000
_cell.angle_alpha   90.00
_cell.angle_beta   90.00
_cell.angle_gamma   90.00
#
_symmetry.space_group_name_H-M   'P 1'
#
loop_
_entity.id
_entity.type
_entity.pdbx_description
1 polymer ?
#
loop_
_entity_poly.entity_id
_entity_poly.type
_entity_poly.pdbx_seq_one_letter_code
_entity_poly.pdbx_strand_id
1 'polypeptide(L)'
;KVDNFEKHIHDTMVAGDWISDPAAVEKVVKNAPSQIEELIKWGVNFDKKENGEFDLHKEGGHSEFRILHHKDNTGAEIQTSLIETVKKHPNITVFSNFYAVEIITQHHLGIIVTRHTPGIKCFGAYVLNEKTGEVDTFLSKITVMATGGCEAVYNHTTNPLVATGDGIAM
;
A
#
# COMPACT_ATOMS: atom_id res chain seq x y z
N LYS A 1 -20.42 -25.41 -1.42
CA LYS A 1 -19.34 -24.40 -1.57
C LYS A 1 -18.05 -25.12 -1.86
N VAL A 2 -17.42 -24.77 -2.96
CA VAL A 2 -16.20 -25.46 -3.41
C VAL A 2 -14.95 -24.83 -2.79
N ASP A 3 -14.93 -23.50 -2.57
CA ASP A 3 -13.80 -22.77 -2.00
C ASP A 3 -13.92 -22.51 -0.48
N ASN A 4 -12.77 -22.43 0.20
CA ASN A 4 -12.66 -22.14 1.62
C ASN A 4 -11.27 -21.53 1.95
N PHE A 5 -11.09 -21.03 3.18
CA PHE A 5 -9.84 -20.41 3.60
C PHE A 5 -8.64 -21.38 3.60
N GLU A 6 -8.86 -22.65 3.97
CA GLU A 6 -7.81 -23.66 4.01
C GLU A 6 -7.22 -23.90 2.61
N LYS A 7 -8.08 -24.01 1.59
CA LYS A 7 -7.62 -24.12 0.19
C LYS A 7 -6.85 -22.89 -0.25
N HIS A 8 -7.35 -21.68 0.08
CA HIS A 8 -6.68 -20.44 -0.31
C HIS A 8 -5.32 -20.30 0.37
N ILE A 9 -5.22 -20.62 1.66
CA ILE A 9 -3.95 -20.65 2.40
C ILE A 9 -3.00 -21.66 1.75
N HIS A 10 -3.48 -22.87 1.47
CA HIS A 10 -2.67 -23.90 0.83
C HIS A 10 -2.14 -23.46 -0.54
N ASP A 11 -3.01 -22.94 -1.41
CA ASP A 11 -2.61 -22.43 -2.72
C ASP A 11 -1.54 -21.34 -2.62
N THR A 12 -1.70 -20.43 -1.66
CA THR A 12 -0.73 -19.34 -1.41
C THR A 12 0.62 -19.87 -0.93
N MET A 13 0.61 -20.86 -0.04
CA MET A 13 1.84 -21.50 0.45
C MET A 13 2.56 -22.26 -0.67
N VAL A 14 1.82 -22.99 -1.51
CA VAL A 14 2.39 -23.70 -2.66
C VAL A 14 2.96 -22.71 -3.68
N ALA A 15 2.22 -21.66 -4.04
CA ALA A 15 2.68 -20.64 -4.99
C ALA A 15 3.93 -19.90 -4.49
N GLY A 16 4.06 -19.73 -3.17
CA GLY A 16 5.22 -19.14 -2.50
C GLY A 16 6.34 -20.13 -2.19
N ASP A 17 6.30 -21.34 -2.75
CA ASP A 17 7.29 -22.40 -2.54
C ASP A 17 7.57 -22.70 -1.06
N TRP A 18 6.53 -22.55 -0.20
CA TRP A 18 6.57 -22.76 1.24
C TRP A 18 7.55 -21.83 2.01
N ILE A 19 8.03 -20.76 1.37
CA ILE A 19 8.93 -19.78 2.00
C ILE A 19 8.13 -18.73 2.79
N SER A 20 6.85 -18.54 2.46
CA SER A 20 5.98 -17.57 3.12
C SER A 20 5.76 -17.90 4.60
N ASP A 21 5.62 -16.87 5.45
CA ASP A 21 5.21 -17.05 6.84
C ASP A 21 3.74 -17.53 6.90
N PRO A 22 3.47 -18.73 7.44
CA PRO A 22 2.11 -19.27 7.45
C PRO A 22 1.13 -18.42 8.25
N ALA A 23 1.57 -17.79 9.35
CA ALA A 23 0.72 -16.94 10.18
C ALA A 23 0.33 -15.65 9.45
N ALA A 24 1.25 -15.08 8.67
CA ALA A 24 0.97 -13.93 7.82
C ALA A 24 -0.01 -14.28 6.70
N VAL A 25 0.19 -15.41 6.03
CA VAL A 25 -0.71 -15.90 4.97
C VAL A 25 -2.11 -16.13 5.52
N GLU A 26 -2.24 -16.83 6.65
CA GLU A 26 -3.54 -17.08 7.29
C GLU A 26 -4.26 -15.77 7.64
N LYS A 27 -3.54 -14.81 8.21
CA LYS A 27 -4.08 -13.49 8.55
C LYS A 27 -4.59 -12.75 7.33
N VAL A 28 -3.82 -12.70 6.25
CA VAL A 28 -4.20 -12.01 5.00
C VAL A 28 -5.43 -12.67 4.40
N VAL A 29 -5.42 -13.98 4.22
CA VAL A 29 -6.51 -14.72 3.59
C VAL A 29 -7.82 -14.59 4.38
N LYS A 30 -7.77 -14.74 5.71
CA LYS A 30 -8.98 -14.65 6.55
C LYS A 30 -9.57 -13.24 6.63
N ASN A 31 -8.74 -12.20 6.51
CA ASN A 31 -9.21 -10.82 6.52
C ASN A 31 -9.63 -10.30 5.13
N ALA A 32 -9.24 -10.97 4.05
CA ALA A 32 -9.51 -10.51 2.69
C ALA A 32 -10.99 -10.17 2.42
N PRO A 33 -11.99 -10.98 2.83
CA PRO A 33 -13.39 -10.65 2.56
C PRO A 33 -13.82 -9.32 3.16
N SER A 34 -13.47 -9.04 4.42
CA SER A 34 -13.83 -7.77 5.07
C SER A 34 -13.13 -6.56 4.44
N GLN A 35 -11.88 -6.72 4.00
CA GLN A 35 -11.13 -5.66 3.32
C GLN A 35 -11.72 -5.35 1.93
N ILE A 36 -12.18 -6.37 1.21
CA ILE A 36 -12.88 -6.19 -0.06
C ILE A 36 -14.21 -5.46 0.14
N GLU A 37 -14.97 -5.81 1.18
CA GLU A 37 -16.20 -5.08 1.51
C GLU A 37 -15.94 -3.60 1.80
N GLU A 38 -14.83 -3.25 2.45
CA GLU A 38 -14.42 -1.86 2.67
C GLU A 38 -14.07 -1.15 1.38
N LEU A 39 -13.33 -1.79 0.46
CA LEU A 39 -13.05 -1.22 -0.85
C LEU A 39 -14.33 -0.91 -1.62
N ILE A 40 -15.31 -1.81 -1.58
CA ILE A 40 -16.62 -1.61 -2.21
C ILE A 40 -17.36 -0.42 -1.57
N LYS A 41 -17.33 -0.29 -0.25
CA LYS A 41 -17.91 0.86 0.46
C LYS A 41 -17.24 2.18 0.08
N TRP A 42 -15.96 2.16 -0.25
CA TRP A 42 -15.20 3.32 -0.74
C TRP A 42 -15.35 3.57 -2.24
N GLY A 43 -16.23 2.81 -2.91
CA GLY A 43 -16.64 3.06 -4.29
C GLY A 43 -15.91 2.24 -5.33
N VAL A 44 -15.07 1.27 -4.94
CA VAL A 44 -14.43 0.37 -5.90
C VAL A 44 -15.49 -0.52 -6.56
N ASN A 45 -15.48 -0.56 -7.88
CA ASN A 45 -16.47 -1.26 -8.67
C ASN A 45 -15.85 -2.51 -9.32
N PHE A 46 -16.13 -3.67 -8.73
CA PHE A 46 -15.74 -4.97 -9.30
C PHE A 46 -16.78 -5.47 -10.28
N ASP A 47 -16.33 -6.19 -11.29
CA ASP A 47 -17.19 -6.74 -12.34
C ASP A 47 -18.21 -7.74 -11.80
N LYS A 48 -19.40 -7.70 -12.37
CA LYS A 48 -20.53 -8.55 -12.00
C LYS A 48 -21.10 -9.24 -13.22
N LYS A 49 -21.59 -10.44 -13.00
CA LYS A 49 -22.38 -11.21 -13.97
C LYS A 49 -23.76 -10.58 -14.16
N GLU A 50 -24.48 -11.01 -15.18
CA GLU A 50 -25.86 -10.57 -15.47
C GLU A 50 -26.82 -10.79 -14.28
N ASN A 51 -26.56 -11.80 -13.46
CA ASN A 51 -27.36 -12.13 -12.27
C ASN A 51 -27.02 -11.26 -11.04
N GLY A 52 -26.05 -10.32 -11.17
CA GLY A 52 -25.61 -9.42 -10.10
C GLY A 52 -24.56 -9.97 -9.14
N GLU A 53 -24.20 -11.25 -9.25
CA GLU A 53 -23.08 -11.84 -8.51
C GLU A 53 -21.74 -11.34 -9.05
N PHE A 54 -20.70 -11.30 -8.20
CA PHE A 54 -19.36 -10.98 -8.67
C PHE A 54 -18.87 -11.98 -9.70
N ASP A 55 -18.27 -11.45 -10.76
CA ASP A 55 -17.54 -12.27 -11.71
C ASP A 55 -16.17 -12.59 -11.14
N LEU A 56 -15.93 -13.84 -10.82
CA LEU A 56 -14.70 -14.27 -10.18
C LEU A 56 -13.78 -14.93 -11.22
N HIS A 57 -12.52 -14.52 -11.22
CA HIS A 57 -11.49 -15.14 -12.03
C HIS A 57 -10.63 -16.12 -11.24
N LYS A 58 -9.86 -16.90 -11.98
CA LYS A 58 -8.87 -17.83 -11.50
C LYS A 58 -7.58 -17.62 -12.29
N GLU A 59 -6.49 -17.41 -11.58
CA GLU A 59 -5.17 -17.26 -12.18
C GLU A 59 -4.27 -18.44 -11.82
N GLY A 60 -3.04 -18.44 -12.33
CA GLY A 60 -2.04 -19.46 -12.03
C GLY A 60 -1.79 -19.58 -10.52
N GLY A 61 -1.70 -20.79 -10.00
CA GLY A 61 -1.56 -21.04 -8.57
C GLY A 61 -2.85 -21.13 -7.77
N HIS A 62 -4.00 -20.71 -8.33
CA HIS A 62 -5.30 -20.85 -7.66
C HIS A 62 -5.98 -22.18 -8.01
N SER A 63 -6.48 -22.90 -7.01
CA SER A 63 -7.32 -24.08 -7.22
C SER A 63 -8.76 -23.74 -7.57
N GLU A 64 -9.25 -22.57 -7.12
CA GLU A 64 -10.65 -22.14 -7.25
C GLU A 64 -10.77 -20.71 -7.82
N PHE A 65 -11.98 -20.37 -8.32
CA PHE A 65 -12.32 -19.01 -8.77
C PHE A 65 -12.61 -18.13 -7.56
N ARG A 66 -11.73 -17.18 -7.26
CA ARG A 66 -11.85 -16.31 -6.07
C ARG A 66 -11.39 -14.88 -6.28
N ILE A 67 -10.86 -14.56 -7.46
CA ILE A 67 -10.26 -13.25 -7.73
C ILE A 67 -11.35 -12.30 -8.22
N LEU A 68 -11.55 -11.23 -7.48
CA LEU A 68 -12.32 -10.06 -7.93
C LEU A 68 -11.48 -9.24 -8.89
N HIS A 69 -12.10 -8.73 -9.93
CA HIS A 69 -11.42 -7.96 -10.96
C HIS A 69 -12.33 -6.84 -11.49
N HIS A 70 -11.72 -5.88 -12.16
CA HIS A 70 -12.40 -4.86 -12.97
C HIS A 70 -11.74 -4.85 -14.35
N LYS A 71 -12.40 -5.46 -15.34
CA LYS A 71 -11.84 -5.64 -16.70
C LYS A 71 -10.39 -6.14 -16.63
N ASP A 72 -9.50 -5.54 -17.42
CA ASP A 72 -8.08 -5.87 -17.41
C ASP A 72 -7.25 -4.93 -16.52
N ASN A 73 -7.89 -4.10 -15.69
CA ASN A 73 -7.20 -3.00 -15.00
C ASN A 73 -7.72 -2.76 -13.56
N THR A 74 -7.80 -3.83 -12.78
CA THR A 74 -8.29 -3.80 -11.40
C THR A 74 -7.52 -2.80 -10.52
N GLY A 75 -6.20 -2.74 -10.66
CA GLY A 75 -5.37 -1.83 -9.88
C GLY A 75 -5.70 -0.36 -10.13
N ALA A 76 -5.95 0.02 -11.39
CA ALA A 76 -6.34 1.40 -11.72
C ALA A 76 -7.72 1.76 -11.18
N GLU A 77 -8.69 0.84 -11.22
CA GLU A 77 -10.01 1.05 -10.63
C GLU A 77 -9.90 1.31 -9.13
N ILE A 78 -9.18 0.45 -8.39
CA ILE A 78 -8.96 0.62 -6.96
C ILE A 78 -8.31 1.98 -6.67
N GLN A 79 -7.23 2.30 -7.37
CA GLN A 79 -6.50 3.55 -7.17
C GLN A 79 -7.39 4.77 -7.44
N THR A 80 -8.12 4.79 -8.54
CA THR A 80 -9.00 5.91 -8.91
C THR A 80 -10.10 6.12 -7.88
N SER A 81 -10.79 5.07 -7.48
CA SER A 81 -11.87 5.11 -6.48
C SER A 81 -11.37 5.58 -5.12
N LEU A 82 -10.19 5.10 -4.68
CA LEU A 82 -9.59 5.55 -3.43
C LEU A 82 -9.16 7.02 -3.47
N ILE A 83 -8.55 7.49 -4.57
CA ILE A 83 -8.16 8.89 -4.75
C ILE A 83 -9.40 9.80 -4.71
N GLU A 84 -10.48 9.41 -5.37
CA GLU A 84 -11.73 10.18 -5.34
C GLU A 84 -12.33 10.25 -3.93
N THR A 85 -12.32 9.15 -3.20
CA THR A 85 -12.80 9.08 -1.82
C THR A 85 -11.97 9.95 -0.89
N VAL A 86 -10.64 9.89 -1.01
CA VAL A 86 -9.70 10.72 -0.24
C VAL A 86 -9.92 12.21 -0.52
N LYS A 87 -10.07 12.61 -1.80
CA LYS A 87 -10.31 14.01 -2.18
C LYS A 87 -11.62 14.59 -1.64
N LYS A 88 -12.62 13.74 -1.43
CA LYS A 88 -13.93 14.14 -0.87
C LYS A 88 -13.94 14.19 0.67
N HIS A 89 -12.92 13.61 1.32
CA HIS A 89 -12.91 13.50 2.79
C HIS A 89 -12.52 14.82 3.46
N PRO A 90 -13.34 15.37 4.37
CA PRO A 90 -13.14 16.73 4.90
C PRO A 90 -11.88 16.89 5.76
N ASN A 91 -11.36 15.81 6.33
CA ASN A 91 -10.19 15.82 7.22
C ASN A 91 -8.90 15.39 6.51
N ILE A 92 -8.91 15.23 5.19
CA ILE A 92 -7.71 14.84 4.43
C ILE A 92 -7.32 15.96 3.48
N THR A 93 -6.08 16.41 3.58
CA THR A 93 -5.49 17.36 2.63
C THR A 93 -4.44 16.63 1.81
N VAL A 94 -4.55 16.69 0.49
CA VAL A 94 -3.61 16.09 -0.45
C VAL A 94 -2.71 17.16 -1.02
N PHE A 95 -1.41 17.01 -0.82
CA PHE A 95 -0.39 17.87 -1.39
C PHE A 95 0.26 17.17 -2.58
N SER A 96 0.00 17.64 -3.80
CA SER A 96 0.61 17.13 -5.03
C SER A 96 1.77 18.02 -5.45
N ASN A 97 2.81 17.45 -6.04
CA ASN A 97 4.09 18.12 -6.36
C ASN A 97 4.83 18.61 -5.10
N PHE A 98 4.74 17.80 -4.05
CA PHE A 98 5.51 17.97 -2.83
C PHE A 98 6.39 16.73 -2.62
N TYR A 99 7.67 16.94 -2.39
CA TYR A 99 8.66 15.88 -2.22
C TYR A 99 9.17 15.86 -0.78
N ALA A 100 9.01 14.74 -0.07
CA ALA A 100 9.57 14.58 1.26
C ALA A 100 11.10 14.49 1.18
N VAL A 101 11.78 15.41 1.84
CA VAL A 101 13.25 15.54 1.78
C VAL A 101 13.90 14.78 2.90
N GLU A 102 13.35 14.91 4.11
CA GLU A 102 13.93 14.32 5.32
C GLU A 102 12.91 14.21 6.45
N ILE A 103 13.03 13.18 7.29
CA ILE A 103 12.23 12.99 8.49
C ILE A 103 12.79 13.82 9.63
N ILE A 104 11.95 14.59 10.30
CA ILE A 104 12.36 15.44 11.44
C ILE A 104 12.37 14.60 12.72
N THR A 105 13.53 14.44 13.30
CA THR A 105 13.76 13.73 14.57
C THR A 105 14.48 14.63 15.60
N GLN A 106 14.75 14.09 16.79
CA GLN A 106 15.58 14.81 17.81
C GLN A 106 16.96 15.20 17.29
N HIS A 107 17.47 14.54 16.24
CA HIS A 107 18.73 14.91 15.62
C HIS A 107 18.73 16.37 15.16
N HIS A 108 17.62 16.85 14.62
CA HIS A 108 17.44 18.25 14.19
C HIS A 108 17.40 19.25 15.36
N LEU A 109 17.28 18.75 16.59
CA LEU A 109 17.37 19.54 17.82
C LEU A 109 18.78 19.51 18.44
N GLY A 110 19.77 19.00 17.72
CA GLY A 110 21.14 18.86 18.21
C GLY A 110 21.38 17.65 19.13
N ILE A 111 20.44 16.73 19.23
CA ILE A 111 20.57 15.51 20.03
C ILE A 111 21.12 14.40 19.12
N ILE A 112 22.22 13.77 19.54
CA ILE A 112 22.75 12.61 18.81
C ILE A 112 21.80 11.45 18.95
N VAL A 113 21.20 11.04 17.83
CA VAL A 113 20.28 9.89 17.75
C VAL A 113 21.01 8.71 17.14
N THR A 114 21.00 7.58 17.83
CA THR A 114 21.54 6.30 17.36
C THR A 114 20.47 5.22 17.49
N ARG A 115 20.68 4.07 16.88
CA ARG A 115 19.77 2.91 17.04
C ARG A 115 19.56 2.46 18.51
N HIS A 116 20.43 2.89 19.42
CA HIS A 116 20.34 2.58 20.85
C HIS A 116 19.75 3.71 21.68
N THR A 117 19.44 4.86 21.07
CA THR A 117 18.84 5.99 21.78
C THR A 117 17.41 5.63 22.19
N PRO A 118 17.09 5.63 23.50
CA PRO A 118 15.73 5.34 23.93
C PRO A 118 14.77 6.49 23.57
N GLY A 119 13.51 6.14 23.30
CA GLY A 119 12.47 7.14 23.08
C GLY A 119 12.67 8.00 21.85
N ILE A 120 13.19 7.44 20.76
CA ILE A 120 13.29 8.15 19.47
C ILE A 120 11.90 8.62 19.05
N LYS A 121 11.82 9.89 18.62
CA LYS A 121 10.57 10.52 18.18
C LYS A 121 10.73 11.06 16.78
N CYS A 122 9.69 10.91 15.98
CA CYS A 122 9.48 11.61 14.73
C CYS A 122 8.54 12.79 14.99
N PHE A 123 8.89 13.96 14.49
CA PHE A 123 8.10 15.18 14.63
C PHE A 123 7.39 15.59 13.34
N GLY A 124 7.70 14.93 12.23
CA GLY A 124 7.18 15.24 10.91
C GLY A 124 8.21 15.06 9.82
N ALA A 125 8.15 15.89 8.80
CA ALA A 125 9.08 15.87 7.67
C ALA A 125 9.34 17.27 7.11
N TYR A 126 10.53 17.47 6.55
CA TYR A 126 10.80 18.56 5.62
C TYR A 126 10.32 18.17 4.22
N VAL A 127 9.61 19.06 3.58
CA VAL A 127 8.94 18.78 2.32
C VAL A 127 9.21 19.90 1.32
N LEU A 128 9.80 19.57 0.18
CA LEU A 128 10.04 20.49 -0.92
C LEU A 128 8.75 20.70 -1.72
N ASN A 129 8.35 21.94 -1.87
CA ASN A 129 7.34 22.32 -2.84
C ASN A 129 8.00 22.48 -4.22
N GLU A 130 7.78 21.55 -5.12
CA GLU A 130 8.42 21.54 -6.45
C GLU A 130 8.05 22.75 -7.32
N LYS A 131 6.93 23.42 -7.03
CA LYS A 131 6.49 24.61 -7.80
C LYS A 131 7.20 25.89 -7.37
N THR A 132 7.46 26.03 -6.06
CA THR A 132 8.10 27.24 -5.54
C THR A 132 9.60 27.06 -5.31
N GLY A 133 10.08 25.84 -5.18
CA GLY A 133 11.44 25.50 -4.79
C GLY A 133 11.72 25.72 -3.30
N GLU A 134 10.70 26.01 -2.50
CA GLU A 134 10.81 26.22 -1.06
C GLU A 134 10.64 24.91 -0.29
N VAL A 135 11.32 24.81 0.84
CA VAL A 135 11.20 23.66 1.76
C VAL A 135 10.32 24.05 2.94
N ASP A 136 9.20 23.38 3.06
CA ASP A 136 8.24 23.56 4.15
C ASP A 136 8.47 22.54 5.28
N THR A 137 8.10 22.93 6.50
CA THR A 137 8.12 22.05 7.68
C THR A 137 6.73 21.53 7.97
N PHE A 138 6.52 20.24 7.78
CA PHE A 138 5.28 19.55 8.13
C PHE A 138 5.42 18.86 9.49
N LEU A 139 4.81 19.42 10.53
CA LEU A 139 4.81 18.81 11.87
C LEU A 139 3.60 17.91 12.07
N SER A 140 3.82 16.76 12.70
CA SER A 140 2.77 15.79 12.96
C SER A 140 3.01 15.01 14.26
N LYS A 141 1.94 14.52 14.87
CA LYS A 141 2.02 13.60 16.00
C LYS A 141 2.37 12.17 15.58
N ILE A 142 2.00 11.81 14.35
CA ILE A 142 2.26 10.51 13.74
C ILE A 142 2.65 10.75 12.28
N THR A 143 3.75 10.15 11.87
CA THR A 143 4.20 10.16 10.47
C THR A 143 4.15 8.74 9.94
N VAL A 144 3.42 8.52 8.84
CA VAL A 144 3.35 7.23 8.15
C VAL A 144 4.17 7.31 6.88
N MET A 145 5.19 6.47 6.77
CA MET A 145 5.97 6.31 5.54
C MET A 145 5.32 5.24 4.67
N ALA A 146 4.84 5.65 3.50
CA ALA A 146 4.24 4.77 2.50
C ALA A 146 4.86 5.06 1.11
N THR A 147 6.19 5.16 1.08
CA THR A 147 6.99 5.67 -0.05
C THR A 147 7.32 4.61 -1.11
N GLY A 148 6.77 3.41 -0.98
CA GLY A 148 7.04 2.30 -1.89
C GLY A 148 8.40 1.65 -1.67
N GLY A 149 8.84 0.87 -2.65
CA GLY A 149 10.07 0.08 -2.61
C GLY A 149 11.27 0.78 -3.24
N CYS A 150 12.33 0.01 -3.47
CA CYS A 150 13.62 0.50 -4.00
C CYS A 150 14.08 -0.26 -5.25
N GLU A 151 13.18 -0.90 -5.96
CA GLU A 151 13.52 -1.82 -7.05
C GLU A 151 14.20 -1.13 -8.23
N ALA A 152 13.98 0.19 -8.40
CA ALA A 152 14.62 0.98 -9.46
C ALA A 152 16.14 1.17 -9.27
N VAL A 153 16.71 0.81 -8.10
CA VAL A 153 18.16 0.81 -7.89
C VAL A 153 18.85 -0.40 -8.55
N TYR A 154 18.08 -1.41 -8.94
CA TYR A 154 18.59 -2.61 -9.61
C TYR A 154 18.51 -2.48 -11.13
N ASN A 155 19.50 -3.01 -11.85
CA ASN A 155 19.55 -2.97 -13.32
C ASN A 155 18.40 -3.73 -13.99
N HIS A 156 17.87 -4.74 -13.32
CA HIS A 156 16.77 -5.57 -13.83
C HIS A 156 15.64 -5.59 -12.80
N THR A 157 14.51 -5.03 -13.16
CA THR A 157 13.30 -5.02 -12.35
C THR A 157 12.07 -5.04 -13.24
N THR A 158 11.00 -5.68 -12.77
CA THR A 158 9.68 -5.62 -13.39
C THR A 158 8.79 -4.55 -12.74
N ASN A 159 9.28 -3.91 -11.66
CA ASN A 159 8.55 -2.87 -10.96
C ASN A 159 8.68 -1.50 -11.65
N PRO A 160 7.74 -0.58 -11.42
CA PRO A 160 7.80 0.76 -11.97
C PRO A 160 9.05 1.53 -11.53
N LEU A 161 9.58 2.38 -12.42
CA LEU A 161 10.77 3.20 -12.16
C LEU A 161 10.59 4.22 -11.01
N VAL A 162 9.37 4.44 -10.54
CA VAL A 162 9.08 5.29 -9.37
C VAL A 162 9.47 4.64 -8.03
N ALA A 163 9.80 3.35 -8.03
CA ALA A 163 10.27 2.65 -6.82
C ALA A 163 11.76 2.95 -6.57
N THR A 164 12.08 4.19 -6.26
CA THR A 164 13.45 4.74 -6.18
C THR A 164 14.15 4.51 -4.84
N GLY A 165 13.42 4.13 -3.80
CA GLY A 165 13.99 3.88 -2.47
C GLY A 165 14.21 5.13 -1.62
N ASP A 166 13.69 6.28 -2.03
CA ASP A 166 13.90 7.57 -1.34
C ASP A 166 13.50 7.51 0.14
N GLY A 167 12.38 6.83 0.45
CA GLY A 167 11.94 6.66 1.84
C GLY A 167 12.86 5.77 2.69
N ILE A 168 13.68 4.93 2.06
CA ILE A 168 14.70 4.15 2.78
C ILE A 168 15.94 5.02 3.03
N ALA A 169 16.21 5.99 2.15
CA ALA A 169 17.34 6.89 2.25
C ALA A 169 17.13 8.00 3.30
N MET A 170 15.87 8.39 3.54
CA MET A 170 15.49 9.33 4.61
C MET A 170 15.69 8.73 5.99
#